data_de64ac42ea2f98345ae5420d51c4e3f2
#
_entry.id   de64ac42ea2f98345ae5420d51c4e3f2
#
_cell.length_a   1.000
_cell.length_b   1.000
_cell.length_c   1.000
_cell.angle_alpha   90.00
_cell.angle_beta   90.00
_cell.angle_gamma   90.00
#
_symmetry.space_group_name_H-M   'P 1'
#
loop_
_entity.id
_entity.type
_entity.pdbx_description
1 polymer ?
#
loop_
_entity_poly.entity_id
_entity_poly.type
_entity_poly.pdbx_seq_one_letter_code
_entity_poly.pdbx_strand_id
1 'polypeptide(L)'
;MQNRKTVAVFQLESPGMKDLIKRLQPTKFEEIVALLALFRPGPLDSGMHDEFVNRKNGKVPVTYPHKLLEPVLSETYGVILYQEQVMESARVLAGYSLGQADILRRAMGKKQVEEMDKQRTIFVNGCKDNNIKEDLANKIFNLIETFAGYGFNKSHSAAYALLSLQTAYLKTYYPEYFMAAVLSSAQGNTDKISSIIKECKDMGINVLSPNILTSGTNFFVNPKKQIEYGLTSLKGVAESFIYHLSDEREKNTFNNLLDFSKKVNVKLGGKKSLESLSKAGAFDSICDSRSIALACIPDMLKEGDKKASDALFAGDLFSNVEEDFNPYDQYKDVNPLNFSQKLKYEKEALGFYISGHPVEAIKDDIKDLRSHKISDLDANTSSATIVGLVNSTRQIKDSKNKPITFVNFDDESGSMDGIILSDLYEEKYGIIQEDTILKFYGSVEVDDYRSRETNSTMYRMRVKNINAVESDLVDSKKDLLTVSYTHLTLPTKA
;
A
#
# COMPACT_ATOMS: atom_id res chain seq x y z
N MET A 1 2.47 -15.95 -7.46
CA MET A 1 1.19 -15.36 -7.91
C MET A 1 -0.02 -16.05 -7.28
N GLN A 2 -0.20 -17.35 -7.36
CA GLN A 2 -1.37 -18.09 -6.85
C GLN A 2 -1.71 -17.80 -5.38
N ASN A 3 -0.70 -17.54 -4.53
CA ASN A 3 -0.87 -17.19 -3.12
C ASN A 3 -1.25 -15.72 -2.87
N ARG A 4 -1.62 -14.96 -3.92
CA ARG A 4 -2.03 -13.53 -3.87
C ARG A 4 -0.96 -12.55 -3.37
N LYS A 5 0.28 -12.97 -3.14
CA LYS A 5 1.39 -12.07 -2.74
C LYS A 5 1.85 -11.22 -3.95
N THR A 6 0.92 -10.42 -4.50
CA THR A 6 1.12 -9.66 -5.74
C THR A 6 1.16 -8.14 -5.53
N VAL A 7 1.34 -7.68 -4.29
CA VAL A 7 1.62 -6.26 -4.01
C VAL A 7 2.86 -5.84 -4.80
N ALA A 8 2.78 -4.70 -5.48
CA ALA A 8 3.79 -4.16 -6.38
C ALA A 8 4.11 -5.01 -7.63
N VAL A 9 3.42 -6.14 -7.86
CA VAL A 9 3.53 -6.87 -9.14
C VAL A 9 2.70 -6.16 -10.19
N PHE A 10 3.33 -5.79 -11.29
CA PHE A 10 2.72 -4.99 -12.36
C PHE A 10 1.36 -5.56 -12.80
N GLN A 11 0.32 -4.74 -12.79
CA GLN A 11 -1.08 -5.05 -13.15
C GLN A 11 -1.80 -6.09 -12.27
N LEU A 12 -1.15 -6.72 -11.28
CA LEU A 12 -1.71 -7.85 -10.52
C LEU A 12 -1.98 -7.55 -9.05
N GLU A 13 -1.93 -6.27 -8.63
CA GLU A 13 -1.99 -5.90 -7.20
C GLU A 13 -3.38 -5.52 -6.69
N SER A 14 -4.36 -5.23 -7.58
CA SER A 14 -5.69 -4.82 -7.13
C SER A 14 -6.46 -5.96 -6.44
N PRO A 15 -7.36 -5.67 -5.47
CA PRO A 15 -8.12 -6.69 -4.75
C PRO A 15 -8.89 -7.63 -5.67
N GLY A 16 -9.61 -7.09 -6.65
CA GLY A 16 -10.36 -7.91 -7.61
C GLY A 16 -9.47 -8.79 -8.50
N MET A 17 -8.29 -8.28 -8.89
CA MET A 17 -7.31 -9.07 -9.63
C MET A 17 -6.75 -10.20 -8.77
N LYS A 18 -6.44 -9.95 -7.50
CA LYS A 18 -6.01 -10.97 -6.54
C LYS A 18 -7.07 -12.07 -6.36
N ASP A 19 -8.35 -11.69 -6.34
CA ASP A 19 -9.44 -12.67 -6.28
C ASP A 19 -9.50 -13.52 -7.55
N LEU A 20 -9.45 -12.90 -8.71
CA LEU A 20 -9.45 -13.63 -9.98
C LEU A 20 -8.25 -14.56 -10.12
N ILE A 21 -7.05 -14.13 -9.69
CA ILE A 21 -5.84 -14.98 -9.64
C ILE A 21 -6.07 -16.22 -8.75
N LYS A 22 -6.67 -16.04 -7.56
CA LYS A 22 -6.96 -17.15 -6.65
C LYS A 22 -7.92 -18.17 -7.28
N ARG A 23 -8.94 -17.68 -7.97
CA ARG A 23 -9.95 -18.52 -8.61
C ARG A 23 -9.39 -19.22 -9.85
N LEU A 24 -8.58 -18.50 -10.65
CA LEU A 24 -7.98 -19.03 -11.88
C LEU A 24 -6.83 -20.00 -11.59
N GLN A 25 -6.00 -19.74 -10.57
CA GLN A 25 -4.79 -20.52 -10.27
C GLN A 25 -3.88 -20.68 -11.51
N PRO A 26 -3.34 -19.60 -12.08
CA PRO A 26 -2.59 -19.65 -13.33
C PRO A 26 -1.34 -20.53 -13.20
N THR A 27 -1.15 -21.43 -14.17
CA THR A 27 -0.02 -22.38 -14.28
C THR A 27 0.82 -22.16 -15.54
N LYS A 28 0.31 -21.39 -16.51
CA LYS A 28 0.95 -21.11 -17.79
C LYS A 28 0.98 -19.61 -18.04
N PHE A 29 1.91 -19.16 -18.89
CA PHE A 29 2.04 -17.77 -19.29
C PHE A 29 0.77 -17.26 -20.01
N GLU A 30 0.19 -18.08 -20.88
CA GLU A 30 -1.01 -17.77 -21.64
C GLU A 30 -2.21 -17.47 -20.71
N GLU A 31 -2.26 -18.10 -19.55
CA GLU A 31 -3.29 -17.81 -18.55
C GLU A 31 -3.09 -16.45 -17.86
N ILE A 32 -1.85 -15.97 -17.74
CA ILE A 32 -1.58 -14.59 -17.29
C ILE A 32 -1.99 -13.60 -18.37
N VAL A 33 -1.74 -13.92 -19.64
CA VAL A 33 -2.20 -13.12 -20.79
C VAL A 33 -3.73 -13.02 -20.77
N ALA A 34 -4.41 -14.14 -20.59
CA ALA A 34 -5.87 -14.20 -20.49
C ALA A 34 -6.41 -13.44 -19.27
N LEU A 35 -5.74 -13.54 -18.12
CA LEU A 35 -6.12 -12.84 -16.88
C LEU A 35 -6.21 -11.32 -17.10
N LEU A 36 -5.23 -10.72 -17.77
CA LEU A 36 -5.22 -9.28 -18.07
C LEU A 36 -6.30 -8.89 -19.08
N ALA A 37 -6.67 -9.78 -19.97
CA ALA A 37 -7.77 -9.56 -20.91
C ALA A 37 -9.16 -9.71 -20.25
N LEU A 38 -9.29 -10.58 -19.26
CA LEU A 38 -10.53 -10.88 -18.54
C LEU A 38 -10.89 -9.87 -17.47
N PHE A 39 -9.88 -9.28 -16.79
CA PHE A 39 -10.13 -8.36 -15.68
C PHE A 39 -10.45 -6.94 -16.16
N ARG A 40 -11.62 -6.78 -16.75
CA ARG A 40 -12.16 -5.52 -17.26
C ARG A 40 -13.69 -5.51 -17.11
N PRO A 41 -14.34 -4.32 -17.04
CA PRO A 41 -15.79 -4.23 -16.82
C PRO A 41 -16.60 -5.17 -17.74
N GLY A 42 -16.39 -5.12 -19.05
CA GLY A 42 -17.14 -5.92 -20.00
C GLY A 42 -17.10 -7.44 -19.76
N PRO A 43 -15.92 -8.08 -19.74
CA PRO A 43 -15.80 -9.51 -19.42
C PRO A 43 -16.28 -9.86 -18.00
N LEU A 44 -16.15 -8.94 -17.03
CA LEU A 44 -16.65 -9.15 -15.66
C LEU A 44 -18.19 -9.12 -15.64
N ASP A 45 -18.81 -8.14 -16.27
CA ASP A 45 -20.27 -7.97 -16.30
C ASP A 45 -20.97 -9.08 -17.07
N SER A 46 -20.34 -9.60 -18.14
CA SER A 46 -20.89 -10.69 -18.97
C SER A 46 -20.71 -12.09 -18.36
N GLY A 47 -19.99 -12.23 -17.23
CA GLY A 47 -19.69 -13.53 -16.62
C GLY A 47 -18.65 -14.38 -17.38
N MET A 48 -18.01 -13.83 -18.40
CA MET A 48 -17.00 -14.51 -19.22
C MET A 48 -15.81 -15.00 -18.39
N HIS A 49 -15.37 -14.21 -17.43
CA HIS A 49 -14.30 -14.58 -16.53
C HIS A 49 -14.64 -15.81 -15.69
N ASP A 50 -15.89 -15.98 -15.28
CA ASP A 50 -16.34 -17.17 -14.55
C ASP A 50 -16.37 -18.40 -15.44
N GLU A 51 -16.84 -18.25 -16.68
CA GLU A 51 -16.85 -19.34 -17.66
C GLU A 51 -15.42 -19.83 -17.94
N PHE A 52 -14.49 -18.90 -18.18
CA PHE A 52 -13.08 -19.22 -18.40
C PHE A 52 -12.48 -19.96 -17.20
N VAL A 53 -12.66 -19.45 -15.99
CA VAL A 53 -12.16 -20.06 -14.74
C VAL A 53 -12.76 -21.45 -14.53
N ASN A 54 -14.05 -21.64 -14.73
CA ASN A 54 -14.75 -22.89 -14.51
C ASN A 54 -14.30 -23.97 -15.52
N ARG A 55 -14.12 -23.60 -16.78
CA ARG A 55 -13.62 -24.51 -17.83
C ARG A 55 -12.16 -24.88 -17.58
N LYS A 56 -11.29 -23.91 -17.27
CA LYS A 56 -9.89 -24.16 -16.93
C LYS A 56 -9.73 -25.10 -15.74
N ASN A 57 -10.57 -24.95 -14.72
CA ASN A 57 -10.50 -25.79 -13.52
C ASN A 57 -11.27 -27.11 -13.63
N GLY A 58 -11.81 -27.44 -14.81
CA GLY A 58 -12.53 -28.70 -15.05
C GLY A 58 -13.91 -28.79 -14.40
N LYS A 59 -14.45 -27.69 -13.87
CA LYS A 59 -15.82 -27.64 -13.28
C LYS A 59 -16.91 -27.69 -14.35
N VAL A 60 -16.60 -27.19 -15.54
CA VAL A 60 -17.45 -27.22 -16.73
C VAL A 60 -16.63 -27.78 -17.88
N PRO A 61 -17.18 -28.69 -18.71
CA PRO A 61 -16.47 -29.25 -19.85
C PRO A 61 -16.11 -28.15 -20.86
N VAL A 62 -14.91 -28.23 -21.44
CA VAL A 62 -14.52 -27.38 -22.56
C VAL A 62 -15.29 -27.79 -23.79
N THR A 63 -16.00 -26.87 -24.39
CA THR A 63 -16.78 -27.06 -25.61
C THR A 63 -16.42 -26.04 -26.67
N TYR A 64 -16.46 -26.44 -27.93
CA TYR A 64 -16.18 -25.58 -29.07
C TYR A 64 -17.44 -25.45 -29.92
N PRO A 65 -17.81 -24.25 -30.40
CA PRO A 65 -18.98 -24.07 -31.26
C PRO A 65 -18.92 -24.88 -32.55
N HIS A 66 -17.71 -25.14 -33.07
CA HIS A 66 -17.44 -25.99 -34.20
C HIS A 66 -16.05 -26.67 -34.04
N LYS A 67 -15.87 -27.91 -34.53
CA LYS A 67 -14.57 -28.63 -34.42
C LYS A 67 -13.39 -27.87 -35.01
N LEU A 68 -13.60 -27.12 -36.09
CA LEU A 68 -12.55 -26.32 -36.71
C LEU A 68 -12.07 -25.15 -35.82
N LEU A 69 -12.82 -24.78 -34.79
CA LEU A 69 -12.46 -23.76 -33.85
C LEU A 69 -11.62 -24.27 -32.66
N GLU A 70 -11.49 -25.56 -32.49
CA GLU A 70 -10.65 -26.16 -31.44
C GLU A 70 -9.21 -25.64 -31.47
N PRO A 71 -8.49 -25.60 -32.60
CA PRO A 71 -7.13 -25.05 -32.66
C PRO A 71 -7.06 -23.55 -32.33
N VAL A 72 -8.14 -22.80 -32.63
CA VAL A 72 -8.23 -21.35 -32.43
C VAL A 72 -8.52 -20.98 -30.96
N LEU A 73 -9.37 -21.81 -30.31
CA LEU A 73 -9.91 -21.50 -28.98
C LEU A 73 -9.36 -22.39 -27.85
N SER A 74 -8.54 -23.38 -28.15
CA SER A 74 -7.99 -24.31 -27.14
C SER A 74 -7.18 -23.61 -26.06
N GLU A 75 -6.42 -22.59 -26.42
CA GLU A 75 -5.63 -21.77 -25.49
C GLU A 75 -6.51 -21.06 -24.47
N THR A 76 -7.74 -20.70 -24.84
CA THR A 76 -8.69 -19.98 -24.00
C THR A 76 -9.86 -20.86 -23.53
N TYR A 77 -9.67 -22.18 -23.52
CA TYR A 77 -10.66 -23.17 -23.04
C TYR A 77 -12.02 -23.05 -23.73
N GLY A 78 -12.02 -22.73 -25.03
CA GLY A 78 -13.22 -22.60 -25.85
C GLY A 78 -13.96 -21.22 -25.68
N VAL A 79 -13.38 -20.30 -24.91
CA VAL A 79 -13.91 -18.93 -24.78
C VAL A 79 -13.26 -18.04 -25.82
N ILE A 80 -14.07 -17.28 -26.58
CA ILE A 80 -13.53 -16.25 -27.48
C ILE A 80 -13.12 -15.05 -26.59
N LEU A 81 -11.86 -14.72 -26.52
CA LEU A 81 -11.32 -13.67 -25.64
C LEU A 81 -10.58 -12.57 -26.42
N TYR A 82 -9.93 -12.96 -27.53
CA TYR A 82 -9.07 -12.07 -28.29
C TYR A 82 -9.67 -11.68 -29.65
N GLN A 83 -9.39 -10.46 -30.10
CA GLN A 83 -9.75 -10.00 -31.44
C GLN A 83 -9.17 -10.89 -32.52
N GLU A 84 -7.96 -11.39 -32.31
CA GLU A 84 -7.26 -12.31 -33.20
C GLU A 84 -8.01 -13.64 -33.35
N GLN A 85 -8.64 -14.11 -32.28
CA GLN A 85 -9.47 -15.32 -32.36
C GLN A 85 -10.73 -15.12 -33.19
N VAL A 86 -11.33 -13.94 -33.16
CA VAL A 86 -12.46 -13.61 -34.03
C VAL A 86 -12.02 -13.59 -35.49
N MET A 87 -10.90 -12.93 -35.79
CA MET A 87 -10.36 -12.89 -37.15
C MET A 87 -10.06 -14.29 -37.68
N GLU A 88 -9.40 -15.12 -36.86
CA GLU A 88 -9.04 -16.48 -37.26
C GLU A 88 -10.29 -17.39 -37.37
N SER A 89 -11.29 -17.20 -36.50
CA SER A 89 -12.57 -17.93 -36.62
C SER A 89 -13.27 -17.61 -37.95
N ALA A 90 -13.30 -16.37 -38.37
CA ALA A 90 -13.87 -15.98 -39.67
C ALA A 90 -13.08 -16.58 -40.87
N ARG A 91 -11.76 -16.65 -40.73
CA ARG A 91 -10.89 -17.26 -41.75
C ARG A 91 -11.13 -18.75 -41.88
N VAL A 92 -11.13 -19.47 -40.75
CA VAL A 92 -11.25 -20.93 -40.72
C VAL A 92 -12.64 -21.43 -41.10
N LEU A 93 -13.70 -20.71 -40.64
CA LEU A 93 -15.08 -21.14 -40.88
C LEU A 93 -15.65 -20.62 -42.20
N ALA A 94 -15.36 -19.38 -42.56
CA ALA A 94 -16.00 -18.68 -43.66
C ALA A 94 -15.04 -18.32 -44.80
N GLY A 95 -13.77 -18.74 -44.74
CA GLY A 95 -12.81 -18.52 -45.81
C GLY A 95 -12.36 -17.07 -46.00
N TYR A 96 -12.47 -16.25 -44.96
CA TYR A 96 -12.07 -14.83 -45.02
C TYR A 96 -10.56 -14.72 -45.33
N SER A 97 -10.22 -13.76 -46.15
CA SER A 97 -8.83 -13.25 -46.23
C SER A 97 -8.49 -12.48 -44.98
N LEU A 98 -7.19 -12.24 -44.73
CA LEU A 98 -6.73 -11.41 -43.58
C LEU A 98 -7.34 -10.01 -43.61
N GLY A 99 -7.44 -9.38 -44.81
CA GLY A 99 -8.02 -8.07 -44.99
C GLY A 99 -9.51 -8.04 -44.64
N GLN A 100 -10.28 -9.04 -45.09
CA GLN A 100 -11.72 -9.18 -44.75
C GLN A 100 -11.92 -9.41 -43.24
N ALA A 101 -11.11 -10.24 -42.62
CA ALA A 101 -11.16 -10.49 -41.19
C ALA A 101 -10.85 -9.21 -40.38
N ASP A 102 -9.93 -8.37 -40.85
CA ASP A 102 -9.63 -7.06 -40.22
C ASP A 102 -10.79 -6.07 -40.39
N ILE A 103 -11.50 -6.09 -41.54
CA ILE A 103 -12.73 -5.28 -41.70
C ILE A 103 -13.80 -5.70 -40.71
N LEU A 104 -14.04 -7.02 -40.53
CA LEU A 104 -14.95 -7.53 -39.52
C LEU A 104 -14.54 -7.07 -38.10
N ARG A 105 -13.27 -7.22 -37.74
CA ARG A 105 -12.74 -6.76 -36.45
C ARG A 105 -12.98 -5.26 -36.21
N ARG A 106 -12.74 -4.42 -37.23
CA ARG A 106 -12.97 -2.96 -37.14
C ARG A 106 -14.45 -2.61 -37.03
N ALA A 107 -15.33 -3.29 -37.78
CA ALA A 107 -16.79 -3.10 -37.72
C ALA A 107 -17.28 -3.39 -36.29
N MET A 108 -16.80 -4.49 -35.71
CA MET A 108 -17.07 -4.87 -34.33
C MET A 108 -16.62 -3.80 -33.33
N GLY A 109 -15.37 -3.39 -33.38
CA GLY A 109 -14.80 -2.41 -32.44
C GLY A 109 -15.47 -1.03 -32.50
N LYS A 110 -15.98 -0.64 -33.66
CA LYS A 110 -16.69 0.63 -33.87
C LYS A 110 -18.22 0.53 -33.74
N LYS A 111 -18.77 -0.67 -33.46
CA LYS A 111 -20.19 -0.95 -33.37
C LYS A 111 -21.00 -0.47 -34.59
N GLN A 112 -20.45 -0.66 -35.79
CA GLN A 112 -21.07 -0.25 -37.04
C GLN A 112 -22.13 -1.27 -37.48
N VAL A 113 -23.39 -1.02 -37.15
CA VAL A 113 -24.49 -1.99 -37.35
C VAL A 113 -24.65 -2.39 -38.84
N GLU A 114 -24.65 -1.43 -39.75
CA GLU A 114 -24.80 -1.71 -41.21
C GLU A 114 -23.63 -2.58 -41.74
N GLU A 115 -22.41 -2.34 -41.27
CA GLU A 115 -21.28 -3.14 -41.68
C GLU A 115 -21.32 -4.52 -41.07
N MET A 116 -21.80 -4.64 -39.82
CA MET A 116 -22.00 -5.95 -39.16
C MET A 116 -23.03 -6.81 -39.90
N ASP A 117 -24.10 -6.26 -40.39
CA ASP A 117 -25.12 -7.01 -41.18
C ASP A 117 -24.51 -7.51 -42.50
N LYS A 118 -23.72 -6.69 -43.18
CA LYS A 118 -22.97 -7.12 -44.38
C LYS A 118 -21.99 -8.25 -44.04
N GLN A 119 -21.22 -8.10 -42.97
CA GLN A 119 -20.28 -9.09 -42.54
C GLN A 119 -20.96 -10.41 -42.12
N ARG A 120 -22.14 -10.34 -41.52
CA ARG A 120 -22.99 -11.53 -41.21
C ARG A 120 -23.31 -12.30 -42.48
N THR A 121 -23.79 -11.60 -43.51
CA THR A 121 -24.15 -12.21 -44.80
C THR A 121 -22.94 -12.89 -45.43
N ILE A 122 -21.80 -12.22 -45.49
CA ILE A 122 -20.55 -12.79 -46.03
C ILE A 122 -20.10 -14.01 -45.24
N PHE A 123 -20.13 -13.92 -43.90
CA PHE A 123 -19.74 -15.00 -43.02
C PHE A 123 -20.58 -16.26 -43.19
N VAL A 124 -21.92 -16.08 -43.19
CA VAL A 124 -22.87 -17.20 -43.35
C VAL A 124 -22.71 -17.88 -44.70
N ASN A 125 -22.56 -17.09 -45.81
CA ASN A 125 -22.32 -17.66 -47.12
C ASN A 125 -21.00 -18.43 -47.19
N GLY A 126 -19.90 -17.86 -46.69
CA GLY A 126 -18.59 -18.56 -46.65
C GLY A 126 -18.61 -19.79 -45.76
N CYS A 127 -19.41 -19.82 -44.70
CA CYS A 127 -19.64 -21.03 -43.90
C CYS A 127 -20.38 -22.12 -44.68
N LYS A 128 -21.38 -21.74 -45.50
CA LYS A 128 -22.09 -22.72 -46.38
C LYS A 128 -21.14 -23.33 -47.39
N ASP A 129 -20.26 -22.56 -48.00
CA ASP A 129 -19.25 -23.02 -48.93
C ASP A 129 -18.29 -24.05 -48.27
N ASN A 130 -18.09 -23.95 -46.97
CA ASN A 130 -17.31 -24.88 -46.15
C ASN A 130 -18.19 -25.99 -45.51
N ASN A 131 -19.38 -26.27 -46.03
CA ASN A 131 -20.33 -27.30 -45.56
C ASN A 131 -20.79 -27.12 -44.09
N ILE A 132 -20.83 -25.91 -43.60
CA ILE A 132 -21.36 -25.57 -42.26
C ILE A 132 -22.83 -25.11 -42.41
N LYS A 133 -23.71 -25.73 -41.62
CA LYS A 133 -25.14 -25.42 -41.67
C LYS A 133 -25.40 -23.96 -41.31
N GLU A 134 -26.35 -23.31 -42.03
CA GLU A 134 -26.70 -21.92 -41.86
C GLU A 134 -27.07 -21.55 -40.42
N ASP A 135 -27.89 -22.39 -39.74
CA ASP A 135 -28.29 -22.16 -38.35
C ASP A 135 -27.08 -22.13 -37.40
N LEU A 136 -26.08 -23.01 -37.63
CA LEU A 136 -24.86 -23.04 -36.85
C LEU A 136 -23.98 -21.82 -37.14
N ALA A 137 -23.86 -21.44 -38.43
CA ALA A 137 -23.14 -20.24 -38.84
C ALA A 137 -23.69 -18.97 -38.18
N ASN A 138 -25.03 -18.80 -38.19
CA ASN A 138 -25.69 -17.69 -37.51
C ASN A 138 -25.46 -17.72 -35.98
N LYS A 139 -25.55 -18.87 -35.33
CA LYS A 139 -25.24 -18.99 -33.89
C LYS A 139 -23.80 -18.58 -33.58
N ILE A 140 -22.85 -19.01 -34.39
CA ILE A 140 -21.43 -18.64 -34.20
C ILE A 140 -21.25 -17.14 -34.46
N PHE A 141 -21.88 -16.57 -35.49
CA PHE A 141 -21.78 -15.13 -35.73
C PHE A 141 -22.38 -14.30 -34.59
N ASN A 142 -23.50 -14.74 -34.00
CA ASN A 142 -24.08 -14.11 -32.82
C ASN A 142 -23.12 -14.15 -31.62
N LEU A 143 -22.40 -15.25 -31.41
CA LEU A 143 -21.33 -15.33 -30.40
C LEU A 143 -20.23 -14.31 -30.70
N ILE A 144 -19.75 -14.24 -31.94
CA ILE A 144 -18.74 -13.29 -32.38
C ILE A 144 -19.25 -11.85 -32.15
N GLU A 145 -20.48 -11.53 -32.50
CA GLU A 145 -21.08 -10.21 -32.36
C GLU A 145 -21.25 -9.81 -30.88
N THR A 146 -21.74 -10.71 -30.02
CA THR A 146 -21.81 -10.48 -28.58
C THR A 146 -20.42 -10.17 -28.02
N PHE A 147 -19.41 -10.85 -28.54
CA PHE A 147 -18.01 -10.72 -28.18
C PHE A 147 -17.37 -9.42 -28.72
N ALA A 148 -17.92 -8.88 -29.78
CA ALA A 148 -17.42 -7.72 -30.50
C ALA A 148 -17.13 -6.52 -29.63
N GLY A 149 -17.97 -6.29 -28.62
CA GLY A 149 -17.82 -5.19 -27.67
C GLY A 149 -16.69 -5.37 -26.66
N TYR A 150 -16.15 -6.59 -26.52
CA TYR A 150 -15.25 -6.96 -25.42
C TYR A 150 -13.92 -7.59 -25.87
N GLY A 151 -13.75 -7.90 -27.16
CA GLY A 151 -12.53 -8.51 -27.69
C GLY A 151 -11.28 -7.71 -27.36
N PHE A 152 -10.27 -8.35 -26.80
CA PHE A 152 -9.01 -7.71 -26.42
C PHE A 152 -7.91 -8.00 -27.45
N ASN A 153 -6.98 -7.06 -27.62
CA ASN A 153 -5.81 -7.31 -28.43
C ASN A 153 -4.84 -8.23 -27.71
N LYS A 154 -4.58 -9.41 -28.24
CA LYS A 154 -3.71 -10.43 -27.61
C LYS A 154 -2.27 -9.92 -27.47
N SER A 155 -1.74 -9.25 -28.49
CA SER A 155 -0.36 -8.74 -28.48
C SER A 155 -0.14 -7.73 -27.36
N HIS A 156 -1.11 -6.83 -27.11
CA HIS A 156 -1.05 -5.90 -25.98
C HIS A 156 -1.06 -6.65 -24.65
N SER A 157 -2.00 -7.60 -24.48
CA SER A 157 -2.08 -8.41 -23.26
C SER A 157 -0.80 -9.20 -23.00
N ALA A 158 -0.21 -9.79 -24.05
CA ALA A 158 1.03 -10.57 -23.94
C ALA A 158 2.22 -9.71 -23.50
N ALA A 159 2.35 -8.49 -24.04
CA ALA A 159 3.42 -7.56 -23.63
C ALA A 159 3.29 -7.19 -22.14
N TYR A 160 2.09 -6.87 -21.69
CA TYR A 160 1.82 -6.55 -20.28
C TYR A 160 1.99 -7.77 -19.35
N ALA A 161 1.55 -8.96 -19.80
CA ALA A 161 1.75 -10.20 -19.06
C ALA A 161 3.24 -10.53 -18.86
N LEU A 162 4.08 -10.22 -19.85
CA LEU A 162 5.53 -10.40 -19.73
C LEU A 162 6.09 -9.51 -18.62
N LEU A 163 5.70 -8.23 -18.56
CA LEU A 163 6.11 -7.33 -17.48
C LEU A 163 5.59 -7.81 -16.11
N SER A 164 4.34 -8.30 -16.06
CA SER A 164 3.79 -8.88 -14.83
C SER A 164 4.62 -10.10 -14.37
N LEU A 165 5.00 -10.96 -15.30
CA LEU A 165 5.84 -12.13 -15.01
C LEU A 165 7.25 -11.72 -14.55
N GLN A 166 7.87 -10.72 -15.21
CA GLN A 166 9.19 -10.22 -14.83
C GLN A 166 9.19 -9.60 -13.43
N THR A 167 8.20 -8.76 -13.11
CA THR A 167 8.08 -8.16 -11.77
C THR A 167 7.78 -9.23 -10.70
N ALA A 168 6.96 -10.22 -11.00
CA ALA A 168 6.71 -11.34 -10.11
C ALA A 168 7.96 -12.22 -9.90
N TYR A 169 8.75 -12.43 -10.95
CA TYR A 169 10.03 -13.15 -10.88
C TYR A 169 11.00 -12.42 -9.96
N LEU A 170 11.20 -11.11 -10.18
CA LEU A 170 12.08 -10.29 -9.34
C LEU A 170 11.63 -10.29 -7.88
N LYS A 171 10.33 -10.12 -7.62
CA LYS A 171 9.79 -10.18 -6.26
C LYS A 171 10.03 -11.54 -5.59
N THR A 172 10.01 -12.64 -6.37
CA THR A 172 10.16 -14.00 -5.83
C THR A 172 11.60 -14.36 -5.53
N TYR A 173 12.52 -14.03 -6.43
CA TYR A 173 13.92 -14.48 -6.36
C TYR A 173 14.89 -13.42 -5.82
N TYR A 174 14.51 -12.14 -5.88
CA TYR A 174 15.29 -11.00 -5.41
C TYR A 174 14.43 -10.03 -4.60
N PRO A 175 13.69 -10.52 -3.56
CA PRO A 175 12.65 -9.74 -2.92
C PRO A 175 13.16 -8.45 -2.30
N GLU A 176 14.31 -8.44 -1.63
CA GLU A 176 14.86 -7.25 -0.98
C GLU A 176 15.19 -6.16 -2.02
N TYR A 177 15.83 -6.53 -3.13
CA TYR A 177 16.19 -5.60 -4.20
C TYR A 177 14.96 -5.07 -4.93
N PHE A 178 13.99 -5.95 -5.21
CA PHE A 178 12.73 -5.55 -5.82
C PHE A 178 11.97 -4.57 -4.93
N MET A 179 11.82 -4.86 -3.64
CA MET A 179 11.10 -3.99 -2.71
C MET A 179 11.83 -2.66 -2.47
N ALA A 180 13.16 -2.64 -2.44
CA ALA A 180 13.94 -1.39 -2.36
C ALA A 180 13.70 -0.51 -3.60
N ALA A 181 13.67 -1.09 -4.81
CA ALA A 181 13.36 -0.36 -6.03
C ALA A 181 11.91 0.17 -6.04
N VAL A 182 10.94 -0.63 -5.57
CA VAL A 182 9.53 -0.22 -5.44
C VAL A 182 9.38 0.92 -4.44
N LEU A 183 10.03 0.85 -3.27
CA LEU A 183 10.08 1.93 -2.28
C LEU A 183 10.66 3.21 -2.88
N SER A 184 11.77 3.11 -3.61
CA SER A 184 12.39 4.25 -4.29
C SER A 184 11.48 4.87 -5.35
N SER A 185 10.71 4.06 -6.09
CA SER A 185 9.75 4.56 -7.07
C SER A 185 8.51 5.22 -6.44
N ALA A 186 8.26 4.95 -5.16
CA ALA A 186 7.13 5.49 -4.40
C ALA A 186 7.48 6.77 -3.63
N GLN A 187 8.71 7.31 -3.78
CA GLN A 187 9.12 8.55 -3.11
C GLN A 187 8.12 9.67 -3.38
N GLY A 188 7.85 10.47 -2.35
CA GLY A 188 6.83 11.52 -2.38
C GLY A 188 5.39 11.05 -2.06
N ASN A 189 5.14 9.73 -2.00
CA ASN A 189 3.85 9.17 -1.59
C ASN A 189 3.99 8.34 -0.31
N THR A 190 3.79 8.98 0.84
CA THR A 190 4.00 8.37 2.17
C THR A 190 3.06 7.18 2.43
N ASP A 191 1.81 7.23 1.96
CA ASP A 191 0.85 6.14 2.16
C ASP A 191 1.26 4.88 1.40
N LYS A 192 1.76 5.08 0.17
CA LYS A 192 2.29 3.99 -0.63
C LYS A 192 3.56 3.40 0.00
N ILE A 193 4.48 4.24 0.49
CA ILE A 193 5.68 3.79 1.22
C ILE A 193 5.29 2.98 2.45
N SER A 194 4.35 3.46 3.27
CA SER A 194 3.85 2.76 4.45
C SER A 194 3.29 1.37 4.10
N SER A 195 2.44 1.29 3.06
CA SER A 195 1.89 0.02 2.57
C SER A 195 2.96 -0.96 2.09
N ILE A 196 3.99 -0.46 1.38
CA ILE A 196 5.10 -1.29 0.88
C ILE A 196 5.97 -1.77 2.05
N ILE A 197 6.24 -0.93 3.07
CA ILE A 197 6.99 -1.34 4.27
C ILE A 197 6.23 -2.43 5.04
N LYS A 198 4.91 -2.33 5.13
CA LYS A 198 4.08 -3.40 5.70
C LYS A 198 4.24 -4.71 4.93
N GLU A 199 4.17 -4.67 3.60
CA GLU A 199 4.42 -5.85 2.76
C GLU A 199 5.83 -6.41 2.98
N CYS A 200 6.87 -5.55 3.10
CA CYS A 200 8.23 -5.98 3.45
C CYS A 200 8.26 -6.75 4.76
N LYS A 201 7.60 -6.23 5.80
CA LYS A 201 7.49 -6.89 7.11
C LYS A 201 6.81 -8.26 7.00
N ASP A 202 5.69 -8.34 6.25
CA ASP A 202 4.95 -9.59 6.02
C ASP A 202 5.75 -10.62 5.21
N MET A 203 6.75 -10.15 4.45
CA MET A 203 7.72 -10.99 3.71
C MET A 203 8.96 -11.34 4.54
N GLY A 204 9.11 -10.83 5.76
CA GLY A 204 10.30 -11.02 6.59
C GLY A 204 11.49 -10.15 6.17
N ILE A 205 11.26 -9.10 5.37
CA ILE A 205 12.29 -8.16 4.92
C ILE A 205 12.38 -7.01 5.91
N ASN A 206 13.56 -6.80 6.48
CA ASN A 206 13.79 -5.71 7.41
C ASN A 206 14.11 -4.40 6.68
N VAL A 207 13.27 -3.38 6.88
CA VAL A 207 13.51 -1.99 6.43
C VAL A 207 14.02 -1.20 7.63
N LEU A 208 15.22 -0.68 7.53
CA LEU A 208 15.90 0.05 8.60
C LEU A 208 15.34 1.47 8.73
N SER A 209 15.43 2.02 9.94
CA SER A 209 15.11 3.43 10.18
C SER A 209 16.10 4.35 9.46
N PRO A 210 15.69 5.60 9.13
CA PRO A 210 16.62 6.60 8.58
C PRO A 210 17.86 6.75 9.45
N ASN A 211 19.03 6.80 8.82
CA ASN A 211 20.32 6.97 9.50
C ASN A 211 21.24 7.86 8.68
N ILE A 212 21.72 8.94 9.29
CA ILE A 212 22.59 9.90 8.63
C ILE A 212 23.91 9.31 8.16
N LEU A 213 24.38 8.22 8.78
CA LEU A 213 25.65 7.57 8.45
C LEU A 213 25.52 6.54 7.30
N THR A 214 24.37 5.86 7.19
CA THR A 214 24.24 4.72 6.28
C THR A 214 23.19 4.91 5.19
N SER A 215 22.12 5.64 5.47
CA SER A 215 21.00 5.81 4.54
C SER A 215 21.40 6.60 3.28
N GLY A 216 20.94 6.13 2.11
CA GLY A 216 21.20 6.77 0.82
C GLY A 216 20.18 7.81 0.42
N THR A 217 20.33 8.32 -0.79
CA THR A 217 19.31 9.13 -1.46
C THR A 217 18.05 8.29 -1.67
N ASN A 218 18.22 7.12 -2.27
CA ASN A 218 17.16 6.13 -2.50
C ASN A 218 17.24 4.99 -1.51
N PHE A 219 16.17 4.19 -1.41
CA PHE A 219 16.21 2.92 -0.70
C PHE A 219 17.15 1.96 -1.42
N PHE A 220 18.00 1.26 -0.68
CA PHE A 220 18.92 0.27 -1.24
C PHE A 220 19.15 -0.89 -0.27
N VAL A 221 19.69 -1.99 -0.79
CA VAL A 221 19.93 -3.21 0.00
C VAL A 221 21.38 -3.22 0.49
N ASN A 222 21.55 -3.35 1.80
CA ASN A 222 22.88 -3.45 2.42
C ASN A 222 23.43 -4.90 2.34
N PRO A 223 24.72 -5.13 2.68
CA PRO A 223 25.34 -6.46 2.65
C PRO A 223 24.64 -7.51 3.54
N LYS A 224 23.87 -7.09 4.55
CA LYS A 224 23.08 -7.96 5.43
C LYS A 224 21.68 -8.28 4.86
N LYS A 225 21.41 -7.90 3.59
CA LYS A 225 20.10 -8.04 2.92
C LYS A 225 18.96 -7.31 3.62
N GLN A 226 19.26 -6.22 4.31
CA GLN A 226 18.27 -5.30 4.86
C GLN A 226 18.13 -4.10 3.93
N ILE A 227 16.98 -3.45 3.93
CA ILE A 227 16.73 -2.27 3.13
C ILE A 227 17.07 -1.04 3.96
N GLU A 228 18.08 -0.27 3.53
CA GLU A 228 18.41 1.06 4.05
C GLU A 228 17.40 2.08 3.57
N TYR A 229 17.02 3.01 4.46
CA TYR A 229 16.02 4.03 4.15
C TYR A 229 16.53 5.05 3.14
N GLY A 230 15.68 5.50 2.21
CA GLY A 230 16.00 6.60 1.29
C GLY A 230 15.68 7.96 1.91
N LEU A 231 16.69 8.78 2.23
CA LEU A 231 16.50 10.05 2.96
C LEU A 231 15.68 11.09 2.20
N THR A 232 15.65 11.05 0.86
CA THR A 232 14.80 11.94 0.06
C THR A 232 13.32 11.62 0.16
N SER A 233 12.96 10.47 0.73
CA SER A 233 11.56 10.11 1.02
C SER A 233 11.00 10.81 2.25
N LEU A 234 11.85 11.44 3.08
CA LEU A 234 11.43 12.20 4.24
C LEU A 234 10.75 13.51 3.82
N LYS A 235 9.65 13.84 4.49
CA LYS A 235 8.88 15.06 4.18
C LYS A 235 9.74 16.31 4.41
N GLY A 236 9.93 17.12 3.38
CA GLY A 236 10.60 18.42 3.49
C GLY A 236 12.12 18.37 3.52
N VAL A 237 12.73 17.22 3.25
CA VAL A 237 14.17 17.09 3.08
C VAL A 237 14.55 17.48 1.65
N ALA A 238 15.53 18.37 1.50
CA ALA A 238 16.02 18.81 0.21
C ALA A 238 16.92 17.74 -0.42
N GLU A 239 16.61 17.33 -1.65
CA GLU A 239 17.36 16.30 -2.36
C GLU A 239 18.84 16.70 -2.59
N SER A 240 19.10 17.96 -2.94
CA SER A 240 20.45 18.50 -3.09
C SER A 240 21.30 18.40 -1.82
N PHE A 241 20.67 18.51 -0.64
CA PHE A 241 21.33 18.32 0.63
C PHE A 241 21.76 16.87 0.83
N ILE A 242 20.93 15.92 0.45
CA ILE A 242 21.25 14.49 0.60
C ILE A 242 22.36 14.05 -0.38
N TYR A 243 22.37 14.60 -1.60
CA TYR A 243 23.52 14.37 -2.51
C TYR A 243 24.81 14.89 -1.89
N HIS A 244 24.82 16.14 -1.41
CA HIS A 244 25.98 16.72 -0.74
C HIS A 244 26.40 15.89 0.49
N LEU A 245 25.46 15.44 1.32
CA LEU A 245 25.73 14.58 2.45
C LEU A 245 26.39 13.26 2.01
N SER A 246 25.93 12.67 0.92
CA SER A 246 26.52 11.43 0.39
C SER A 246 27.99 11.63 -0.04
N ASP A 247 28.29 12.73 -0.71
CA ASP A 247 29.64 13.11 -1.12
C ASP A 247 30.57 13.37 0.10
N GLU A 248 30.04 14.03 1.14
CA GLU A 248 30.80 14.31 2.35
C GLU A 248 31.07 13.06 3.19
N ARG A 249 30.16 12.08 3.20
CA ARG A 249 30.37 10.78 3.88
C ARG A 249 31.50 9.94 3.29
N GLU A 250 31.76 10.08 1.99
CA GLU A 250 32.89 9.38 1.36
C GLU A 250 34.25 9.94 1.83
N LYS A 251 34.29 11.21 2.24
CA LYS A 251 35.50 11.91 2.66
C LYS A 251 35.67 11.98 4.17
N ASN A 252 34.59 11.92 4.92
CA ASN A 252 34.54 12.23 6.34
C ASN A 252 33.75 11.18 7.12
N THR A 253 34.11 10.99 8.38
CA THR A 253 33.28 10.31 9.40
C THR A 253 32.60 11.35 10.28
N PHE A 254 31.41 11.06 10.79
CA PHE A 254 30.67 11.93 11.70
C PHE A 254 30.48 11.22 13.03
N ASN A 255 31.09 11.75 14.10
CA ASN A 255 31.05 11.14 15.42
C ASN A 255 29.95 11.73 16.32
N ASN A 256 29.57 12.99 16.07
CA ASN A 256 28.54 13.72 16.81
C ASN A 256 27.95 14.85 15.95
N LEU A 257 26.95 15.56 16.49
CA LEU A 257 26.27 16.65 15.76
C LEU A 257 27.18 17.83 15.43
N LEU A 258 28.16 18.15 16.29
CA LEU A 258 29.11 19.23 16.03
C LEU A 258 30.04 18.87 14.87
N ASP A 259 30.57 17.66 14.89
CA ASP A 259 31.43 17.13 13.83
C ASP A 259 30.69 17.10 12.48
N PHE A 260 29.43 16.65 12.49
CA PHE A 260 28.52 16.70 11.35
C PHE A 260 28.35 18.14 10.80
N SER A 261 28.04 19.11 11.68
CA SER A 261 27.77 20.50 11.27
C SER A 261 29.02 21.21 10.72
N LYS A 262 30.21 20.85 11.23
CA LYS A 262 31.49 21.36 10.73
C LYS A 262 31.87 20.79 9.35
N LYS A 263 31.48 19.55 9.06
CA LYS A 263 31.87 18.85 7.82
C LYS A 263 30.84 18.99 6.69
N VAL A 264 29.55 18.99 7.02
CA VAL A 264 28.45 19.07 6.06
C VAL A 264 27.92 20.49 5.91
N ASN A 265 27.66 20.92 4.69
CA ASN A 265 27.00 22.23 4.46
C ASN A 265 25.50 22.13 4.76
N VAL A 266 25.14 22.28 6.02
CA VAL A 266 23.77 22.18 6.53
C VAL A 266 22.81 23.24 5.97
N LYS A 267 23.32 24.35 5.40
CA LYS A 267 22.50 25.37 4.74
C LYS A 267 21.76 24.85 3.51
N LEU A 268 22.35 23.90 2.78
CA LEU A 268 21.70 23.27 1.62
C LEU A 268 20.40 22.57 2.00
N GLY A 269 20.30 22.05 3.23
CA GLY A 269 19.09 21.47 3.77
C GLY A 269 18.17 22.48 4.44
N GLY A 270 18.75 23.49 5.07
CA GLY A 270 18.03 24.45 5.88
C GLY A 270 17.34 23.83 7.12
N LYS A 271 16.65 24.67 7.87
CA LYS A 271 15.96 24.29 9.10
C LYS A 271 15.00 23.11 8.92
N LYS A 272 14.19 23.15 7.87
CA LYS A 272 13.14 22.15 7.62
C LYS A 272 13.70 20.75 7.39
N SER A 273 14.80 20.62 6.63
CA SER A 273 15.44 19.31 6.41
C SER A 273 16.05 18.77 7.69
N LEU A 274 16.72 19.61 8.49
CA LEU A 274 17.30 19.20 9.76
C LEU A 274 16.23 18.78 10.78
N GLU A 275 15.13 19.52 10.87
CA GLU A 275 13.97 19.13 11.71
C GLU A 275 13.39 17.78 11.28
N SER A 276 13.20 17.55 9.99
CA SER A 276 12.66 16.32 9.48
C SER A 276 13.59 15.13 9.74
N LEU A 277 14.89 15.29 9.50
CA LEU A 277 15.90 14.27 9.81
C LEU A 277 15.94 13.95 11.31
N SER A 278 15.90 14.97 12.18
CA SER A 278 15.88 14.79 13.64
C SER A 278 14.62 14.05 14.11
N LYS A 279 13.44 14.46 13.60
CA LYS A 279 12.15 13.83 13.91
C LYS A 279 12.08 12.37 13.44
N ALA A 280 12.65 12.08 12.27
CA ALA A 280 12.75 10.72 11.72
C ALA A 280 13.75 9.83 12.44
N GLY A 281 14.59 10.38 13.32
CA GLY A 281 15.64 9.65 14.03
C GLY A 281 16.92 9.43 13.21
N ALA A 282 17.11 10.17 12.13
CA ALA A 282 18.28 9.99 11.28
C ALA A 282 19.62 10.30 12.03
N PHE A 283 19.59 11.10 13.07
CA PHE A 283 20.75 11.43 13.91
C PHE A 283 20.93 10.51 15.13
N ASP A 284 20.05 9.52 15.36
CA ASP A 284 20.09 8.63 16.55
C ASP A 284 21.43 7.87 16.69
N SER A 285 22.22 7.75 15.61
CA SER A 285 23.54 7.12 15.61
C SER A 285 24.69 8.03 16.07
N ILE A 286 24.49 9.35 16.09
CA ILE A 286 25.50 10.34 16.46
C ILE A 286 25.00 11.35 17.52
N CYS A 287 23.80 11.12 18.06
CA CYS A 287 23.18 11.95 19.08
C CYS A 287 22.32 11.09 20.00
N ASP A 288 22.49 11.26 21.32
CA ASP A 288 21.83 10.43 22.34
C ASP A 288 20.31 10.62 22.38
N SER A 289 19.79 11.76 21.89
CA SER A 289 18.36 12.07 21.94
C SER A 289 17.92 12.94 20.78
N ARG A 290 16.75 12.61 20.21
CA ARG A 290 16.08 13.43 19.17
C ARG A 290 15.70 14.82 19.68
N SER A 291 15.41 14.98 20.99
CA SER A 291 15.16 16.30 21.60
C SER A 291 16.41 17.18 21.55
N ILE A 292 17.58 16.61 21.83
CA ILE A 292 18.86 17.29 21.71
C ILE A 292 19.13 17.67 20.26
N ALA A 293 18.95 16.74 19.33
CA ALA A 293 19.14 17.01 17.90
C ALA A 293 18.26 18.16 17.40
N LEU A 294 16.99 18.21 17.83
CA LEU A 294 16.05 19.29 17.50
C LEU A 294 16.46 20.64 18.13
N ALA A 295 16.89 20.64 19.40
CA ALA A 295 17.32 21.83 20.12
C ALA A 295 18.60 22.43 19.52
N CYS A 296 19.52 21.60 19.02
CA CYS A 296 20.79 22.03 18.42
C CYS A 296 20.66 22.65 17.03
N ILE A 297 19.51 22.54 16.34
CA ILE A 297 19.33 23.01 14.94
C ILE A 297 19.77 24.48 14.74
N PRO A 298 19.41 25.44 15.60
CA PRO A 298 19.87 26.83 15.43
C PRO A 298 21.40 26.96 15.42
N ASP A 299 22.08 26.22 16.26
CA ASP A 299 23.56 26.28 16.34
C ASP A 299 24.22 25.48 15.20
N MET A 300 23.60 24.40 14.74
CA MET A 300 24.02 23.71 13.51
C MET A 300 24.00 24.66 12.29
N LEU A 301 22.98 25.49 12.17
CA LEU A 301 22.87 26.46 11.09
C LEU A 301 23.91 27.58 11.22
N LYS A 302 24.21 28.05 12.45
CA LYS A 302 25.28 29.05 12.69
C LYS A 302 26.66 28.49 12.32
N GLU A 303 26.97 27.24 12.65
CA GLU A 303 28.24 26.62 12.24
C GLU A 303 28.34 26.53 10.69
N GLY A 304 27.23 26.23 10.01
CA GLY A 304 27.16 26.31 8.55
C GLY A 304 27.40 27.73 8.01
N ASP A 305 27.01 28.78 8.76
CA ASP A 305 27.28 30.20 8.39
C ASP A 305 28.76 30.54 8.53
N LYS A 306 29.41 30.13 9.63
CA LYS A 306 30.86 30.32 9.81
C LYS A 306 31.63 29.67 8.69
N LYS A 307 31.38 28.39 8.38
CA LYS A 307 32.05 27.66 7.31
C LYS A 307 31.91 28.36 5.94
N ALA A 308 30.75 28.92 5.64
CA ALA A 308 30.53 29.67 4.39
C ALA A 308 31.29 31.00 4.36
N SER A 309 31.42 31.72 5.47
CA SER A 309 32.25 32.92 5.57
C SER A 309 33.74 32.61 5.53
N ASP A 310 34.19 31.59 6.24
CA ASP A 310 35.61 31.18 6.26
C ASP A 310 36.08 30.71 4.85
N ALA A 311 35.21 30.07 4.09
CA ALA A 311 35.48 29.70 2.69
C ALA A 311 35.64 30.94 1.76
N LEU A 312 34.96 32.05 2.09
CA LEU A 312 35.09 33.33 1.37
C LEU A 312 36.33 34.13 1.79
N PHE A 313 36.78 33.94 3.03
CA PHE A 313 37.93 34.64 3.62
C PHE A 313 39.15 33.74 3.83
N ALA A 314 39.35 32.70 3.03
CA ALA A 314 40.46 31.72 3.12
C ALA A 314 41.86 32.33 2.96
N GLY A 315 42.19 33.37 3.70
CA GLY A 315 43.43 34.11 3.73
C GLY A 315 43.77 34.70 5.12
N ASP A 316 42.91 34.52 6.11
CA ASP A 316 43.12 35.15 7.42
C ASP A 316 43.84 34.20 8.41
N LEU A 317 44.96 34.68 8.94
CA LEU A 317 46.00 33.93 9.70
C LEU A 317 45.58 33.55 11.12
N PHE A 318 44.33 33.80 11.56
CA PHE A 318 43.86 33.67 12.96
C PHE A 318 42.87 32.55 13.23
N SER A 319 42.70 31.57 12.34
CA SER A 319 41.66 30.52 12.44
C SER A 319 41.99 29.32 13.34
N ASN A 320 43.08 29.34 14.12
CA ASN A 320 43.54 28.20 14.94
C ASN A 320 43.46 28.45 16.47
N VAL A 321 42.35 28.99 16.95
CA VAL A 321 41.98 28.81 18.36
C VAL A 321 40.89 27.73 18.40
N GLU A 322 41.31 26.47 18.55
CA GLU A 322 40.41 25.40 18.97
C GLU A 322 39.97 25.73 20.41
N GLU A 323 38.83 26.36 20.56
CA GLU A 323 38.13 26.35 21.84
C GLU A 323 37.63 24.91 22.02
N ASP A 324 38.09 24.25 23.11
CA ASP A 324 37.59 22.95 23.59
C ASP A 324 36.12 22.97 24.00
N PHE A 325 35.42 24.05 23.67
CA PHE A 325 34.01 24.27 23.96
C PHE A 325 33.10 23.69 22.88
N ASN A 326 32.35 22.63 23.24
CA ASN A 326 31.28 22.11 22.40
C ASN A 326 30.01 22.89 22.67
N PRO A 327 29.54 23.74 21.72
CA PRO A 327 28.32 24.54 21.89
C PRO A 327 27.05 23.70 22.12
N TYR A 328 27.09 22.42 21.86
CA TYR A 328 25.96 21.49 22.07
C TYR A 328 25.88 20.95 23.50
N ASP A 329 26.90 21.11 24.32
CA ASP A 329 26.89 20.68 25.72
C ASP A 329 25.80 21.36 26.56
N GLN A 330 25.39 22.56 26.18
CA GLN A 330 24.26 23.27 26.81
C GLN A 330 22.90 22.57 26.63
N TYR A 331 22.77 21.62 25.70
CA TYR A 331 21.54 20.88 25.42
C TYR A 331 21.47 19.51 26.09
N LYS A 332 22.48 19.10 26.86
CA LYS A 332 22.54 17.78 27.53
C LYS A 332 21.39 17.57 28.51
N ASP A 333 20.88 18.63 29.11
CA ASP A 333 19.78 18.60 30.09
C ASP A 333 18.38 18.72 29.47
N VAL A 334 18.27 18.72 28.11
CA VAL A 334 16.97 18.72 27.44
C VAL A 334 16.26 17.40 27.69
N ASN A 335 15.02 17.48 28.20
CA ASN A 335 14.23 16.30 28.51
C ASN A 335 14.09 15.39 27.29
N PRO A 336 14.33 14.09 27.43
CA PRO A 336 14.15 13.15 26.33
C PRO A 336 12.68 13.04 25.94
N LEU A 337 12.42 12.79 24.66
CA LEU A 337 11.07 12.53 24.18
C LEU A 337 10.52 11.26 24.84
N ASN A 338 9.29 11.31 25.30
CA ASN A 338 8.57 10.10 25.63
C ASN A 338 8.21 9.32 24.34
N PHE A 339 7.81 8.06 24.50
CA PHE A 339 7.57 7.20 23.36
C PHE A 339 6.45 7.72 22.44
N SER A 340 5.38 8.28 23.00
CA SER A 340 4.28 8.88 22.23
C SER A 340 4.74 10.09 21.41
N GLN A 341 5.55 10.98 22.00
CA GLN A 341 6.14 12.12 21.28
C GLN A 341 7.08 11.65 20.14
N LYS A 342 7.87 10.60 20.39
CA LYS A 342 8.73 10.00 19.37
C LYS A 342 7.92 9.50 18.17
N LEU A 343 6.84 8.77 18.43
CA LEU A 343 5.94 8.27 17.37
C LEU A 343 5.27 9.42 16.61
N LYS A 344 4.80 10.47 17.31
CA LYS A 344 4.23 11.65 16.66
C LYS A 344 5.22 12.31 15.70
N TYR A 345 6.48 12.46 16.11
CA TYR A 345 7.52 13.01 15.24
C TYR A 345 7.84 12.11 14.05
N GLU A 346 7.85 10.79 14.23
CA GLU A 346 7.97 9.85 13.11
C GLU A 346 6.82 10.02 12.10
N LYS A 347 5.58 10.10 12.58
CA LYS A 347 4.42 10.34 11.71
C LYS A 347 4.53 11.66 10.94
N GLU A 348 5.02 12.72 11.58
CA GLU A 348 5.24 14.02 10.92
C GLU A 348 6.29 13.94 9.80
N ALA A 349 7.41 13.28 10.05
CA ALA A 349 8.55 13.22 9.13
C ALA A 349 8.42 12.12 8.07
N LEU A 350 8.00 10.92 8.47
CA LEU A 350 7.88 9.73 7.63
C LEU A 350 6.49 9.58 7.00
N GLY A 351 5.45 10.01 7.71
CA GLY A 351 4.04 9.76 7.38
C GLY A 351 3.47 8.47 8.00
N PHE A 352 4.28 7.69 8.69
CA PHE A 352 3.91 6.45 9.39
C PHE A 352 4.80 6.25 10.62
N TYR A 353 4.50 5.22 11.41
CA TYR A 353 5.25 4.86 12.62
C TYR A 353 6.26 3.74 12.29
N ILE A 354 7.51 3.92 12.67
CA ILE A 354 8.57 2.92 12.42
C ILE A 354 9.08 2.27 13.70
N SER A 355 9.11 3.00 14.82
CA SER A 355 9.64 2.51 16.11
C SER A 355 8.64 1.69 16.92
N GLY A 356 7.34 1.73 16.59
CA GLY A 356 6.28 1.01 17.30
C GLY A 356 4.89 1.52 16.93
N HIS A 357 3.90 1.15 17.73
CA HIS A 357 2.51 1.51 17.50
C HIS A 357 2.00 2.51 18.57
N PRO A 358 1.16 3.54 18.22
CA PRO A 358 0.65 4.50 19.19
C PRO A 358 -0.12 3.86 20.36
N VAL A 359 -0.88 2.80 20.11
CA VAL A 359 -1.58 2.05 21.17
C VAL A 359 -0.60 1.37 22.12
N GLU A 360 0.56 0.91 21.62
CA GLU A 360 1.62 0.35 22.47
C GLU A 360 2.23 1.40 23.40
N ALA A 361 2.29 2.66 22.96
CA ALA A 361 2.82 3.76 23.77
C ALA A 361 2.03 4.00 25.07
N ILE A 362 0.75 3.63 25.08
CA ILE A 362 -0.17 3.81 26.21
C ILE A 362 -0.65 2.47 26.79
N LYS A 363 0.07 1.37 26.50
CA LYS A 363 -0.36 -0.01 26.87
C LYS A 363 -0.68 -0.19 28.34
N ASP A 364 0.06 0.46 29.22
CA ASP A 364 -0.13 0.34 30.68
C ASP A 364 -1.37 1.11 31.13
N ASP A 365 -1.66 2.25 30.48
CA ASP A 365 -2.85 3.07 30.78
C ASP A 365 -4.16 2.44 30.26
N ILE A 366 -4.10 1.62 29.19
CA ILE A 366 -5.29 1.03 28.56
C ILE A 366 -5.55 -0.43 28.96
N LYS A 367 -4.71 -1.01 29.83
CA LYS A 367 -4.79 -2.43 30.16
C LYS A 367 -6.18 -2.83 30.67
N ASP A 368 -6.79 -2.00 31.48
CA ASP A 368 -8.13 -2.22 32.05
C ASP A 368 -9.26 -1.67 31.16
N LEU A 369 -8.93 -0.93 30.12
CA LEU A 369 -9.90 -0.34 29.18
C LEU A 369 -10.25 -1.27 28.02
N ARG A 370 -9.43 -2.27 27.73
CA ARG A 370 -9.66 -3.25 26.65
C ARG A 370 -9.83 -4.65 27.21
N SER A 371 -10.72 -5.43 26.59
CA SER A 371 -10.89 -6.85 26.94
C SER A 371 -10.00 -7.78 26.10
N HIS A 372 -9.68 -7.39 24.85
CA HIS A 372 -8.93 -8.18 23.90
C HIS A 372 -8.02 -7.28 23.06
N LYS A 373 -6.93 -7.83 22.56
CA LYS A 373 -6.21 -7.34 21.37
C LYS A 373 -6.88 -7.90 20.13
N ILE A 374 -6.63 -7.29 18.98
CA ILE A 374 -7.16 -7.78 17.69
C ILE A 374 -6.66 -9.21 17.39
N SER A 375 -5.40 -9.51 17.72
CA SER A 375 -4.81 -10.85 17.56
C SER A 375 -5.45 -11.93 18.43
N ASP A 376 -6.07 -11.56 19.53
CA ASP A 376 -6.62 -12.49 20.53
C ASP A 376 -8.05 -12.91 20.19
N LEU A 377 -8.64 -12.34 19.14
CA LEU A 377 -10.00 -12.68 18.70
C LEU A 377 -10.03 -14.06 18.05
N ASP A 378 -11.02 -14.83 18.45
CA ASP A 378 -11.27 -16.18 17.96
C ASP A 378 -12.75 -16.41 17.61
N ALA A 379 -13.09 -17.61 17.16
CA ALA A 379 -14.46 -17.98 16.78
C ALA A 379 -15.44 -17.98 17.97
N ASN A 380 -14.95 -18.00 19.22
CA ASN A 380 -15.77 -17.99 20.42
C ASN A 380 -16.00 -16.57 20.95
N THR A 381 -15.27 -15.58 20.40
CA THR A 381 -15.38 -14.18 20.82
C THR A 381 -16.63 -13.55 20.22
N SER A 382 -17.72 -13.47 20.97
CA SER A 382 -18.99 -12.87 20.51
C SER A 382 -19.03 -11.35 20.64
N SER A 383 -18.25 -10.78 21.56
CA SER A 383 -18.14 -9.33 21.78
C SER A 383 -16.77 -8.98 22.37
N ALA A 384 -16.27 -7.81 22.05
CA ALA A 384 -14.99 -7.33 22.56
C ALA A 384 -15.00 -5.81 22.79
N THR A 385 -14.14 -5.38 23.71
CA THR A 385 -13.70 -3.99 23.82
C THR A 385 -12.27 -3.91 23.34
N ILE A 386 -12.03 -3.14 22.28
CA ILE A 386 -10.72 -2.97 21.67
C ILE A 386 -10.35 -1.48 21.72
N VAL A 387 -9.11 -1.22 22.07
CA VAL A 387 -8.51 0.13 21.93
C VAL A 387 -7.68 0.12 20.67
N GLY A 388 -8.02 0.99 19.71
CA GLY A 388 -7.36 1.04 18.42
C GLY A 388 -7.18 2.45 17.90
N LEU A 389 -6.19 2.63 17.02
CA LEU A 389 -5.92 3.82 16.25
C LEU A 389 -6.79 3.82 15.00
N VAL A 390 -7.52 4.89 14.74
CA VAL A 390 -8.31 5.05 13.53
C VAL A 390 -7.38 5.35 12.35
N ASN A 391 -7.36 4.45 11.36
CA ASN A 391 -6.57 4.61 10.14
C ASN A 391 -7.33 5.30 9.01
N SER A 392 -8.62 4.94 8.85
CA SER A 392 -9.47 5.53 7.80
C SER A 392 -10.94 5.33 8.12
N THR A 393 -11.76 6.18 7.52
CA THR A 393 -13.21 6.07 7.56
C THR A 393 -13.79 6.14 6.15
N ARG A 394 -14.83 5.34 5.88
CA ARG A 394 -15.54 5.34 4.60
C ARG A 394 -17.03 5.19 4.83
N GLN A 395 -17.82 6.07 4.22
CA GLN A 395 -19.27 5.98 4.25
C GLN A 395 -19.82 5.37 2.96
N ILE A 396 -20.80 4.48 3.11
CA ILE A 396 -21.63 3.97 2.03
C ILE A 396 -23.09 4.10 2.44
N LYS A 397 -24.00 4.05 1.46
CA LYS A 397 -25.45 4.00 1.72
C LYS A 397 -25.93 2.57 1.65
N ASP A 398 -26.76 2.18 2.61
CA ASP A 398 -27.45 0.89 2.58
C ASP A 398 -28.58 0.85 1.55
N SER A 399 -29.24 -0.30 1.43
CA SER A 399 -30.40 -0.49 0.53
C SER A 399 -31.59 0.42 0.85
N LYS A 400 -31.64 1.03 2.05
CA LYS A 400 -32.66 1.99 2.50
C LYS A 400 -32.16 3.44 2.45
N ASN A 401 -31.03 3.70 1.75
CA ASN A 401 -30.37 5.00 1.60
C ASN A 401 -29.86 5.61 2.93
N LYS A 402 -29.74 4.82 4.00
CA LYS A 402 -29.13 5.24 5.26
C LYS A 402 -27.60 5.12 5.20
N PRO A 403 -26.85 6.08 5.74
CA PRO A 403 -25.39 5.99 5.78
C PRO A 403 -24.93 4.88 6.74
N ILE A 404 -24.01 4.06 6.29
CA ILE A 404 -23.22 3.14 7.12
C ILE A 404 -21.77 3.58 7.03
N THR A 405 -21.12 3.75 8.17
CA THR A 405 -19.71 4.12 8.22
C THR A 405 -18.88 2.89 8.54
N PHE A 406 -17.91 2.62 7.67
CA PHE A 406 -16.84 1.69 7.92
C PHE A 406 -15.66 2.46 8.49
N VAL A 407 -15.14 2.01 9.61
CA VAL A 407 -13.91 2.52 10.23
C VAL A 407 -12.87 1.41 10.21
N ASN A 408 -11.71 1.68 9.63
CA ASN A 408 -10.56 0.81 9.78
C ASN A 408 -9.72 1.30 10.95
N PHE A 409 -9.43 0.41 11.89
CA PHE A 409 -8.58 0.71 13.04
C PHE A 409 -7.63 -0.46 13.32
N ASP A 410 -6.51 -0.16 13.93
CA ASP A 410 -5.51 -1.15 14.33
C ASP A 410 -5.03 -0.93 15.76
N ASP A 411 -4.52 -1.99 16.33
CA ASP A 411 -3.71 -1.97 17.53
C ASP A 411 -2.30 -2.49 17.22
N GLU A 412 -1.47 -2.65 18.25
CA GLU A 412 -0.11 -3.18 18.10
C GLU A 412 -0.06 -4.63 17.56
N SER A 413 -1.19 -5.33 17.53
CA SER A 413 -1.28 -6.75 17.18
C SER A 413 -1.90 -7.01 15.80
N GLY A 414 -2.73 -6.11 15.30
CA GLY A 414 -3.41 -6.31 14.03
C GLY A 414 -4.30 -5.15 13.61
N SER A 415 -5.05 -5.34 12.51
CA SER A 415 -5.98 -4.35 11.95
C SER A 415 -7.35 -4.97 11.76
N MET A 416 -8.41 -4.21 12.03
CA MET A 416 -9.80 -4.63 12.02
C MET A 416 -10.70 -3.59 11.38
N ASP A 417 -11.79 -4.04 10.73
CA ASP A 417 -12.85 -3.17 10.27
C ASP A 417 -14.01 -3.12 11.25
N GLY A 418 -14.45 -1.93 11.60
CA GLY A 418 -15.65 -1.67 12.38
C GLY A 418 -16.79 -1.15 11.49
N ILE A 419 -18.00 -1.63 11.75
CA ILE A 419 -19.23 -1.15 11.11
C ILE A 419 -19.99 -0.31 12.12
N ILE A 420 -20.20 0.97 11.79
CA ILE A 420 -20.90 1.95 12.62
C ILE A 420 -22.20 2.33 11.91
N LEU A 421 -23.32 2.16 12.58
CA LEU A 421 -24.64 2.57 12.07
C LEU A 421 -24.82 4.08 12.20
N SER A 422 -25.71 4.66 11.40
CA SER A 422 -25.94 6.11 11.30
C SER A 422 -26.14 6.78 12.66
N ASP A 423 -27.02 6.23 13.50
CA ASP A 423 -27.36 6.86 14.77
C ASP A 423 -26.15 7.02 15.70
N LEU A 424 -25.32 5.97 15.81
CA LEU A 424 -24.08 6.02 16.60
C LEU A 424 -23.03 6.93 15.95
N TYR A 425 -22.96 6.94 14.62
CA TYR A 425 -22.02 7.83 13.92
C TYR A 425 -22.36 9.29 14.12
N GLU A 426 -23.63 9.68 14.02
CA GLU A 426 -24.09 11.04 14.25
C GLU A 426 -23.80 11.49 15.71
N GLU A 427 -24.00 10.60 16.70
CA GLU A 427 -23.67 10.88 18.09
C GLU A 427 -22.18 11.09 18.34
N LYS A 428 -21.32 10.28 17.68
CA LYS A 428 -19.88 10.20 17.94
C LYS A 428 -19.02 10.82 16.85
N TYR A 429 -19.61 11.45 15.83
CA TYR A 429 -18.93 12.02 14.67
C TYR A 429 -17.68 12.87 15.03
N GLY A 430 -17.78 13.70 16.10
CA GLY A 430 -16.70 14.60 16.50
C GLY A 430 -15.43 13.92 16.98
N ILE A 431 -15.49 12.66 17.43
CA ILE A 431 -14.33 11.92 17.93
C ILE A 431 -13.76 10.91 16.93
N ILE A 432 -14.54 10.52 15.89
CA ILE A 432 -14.12 9.54 14.90
C ILE A 432 -13.30 10.23 13.81
N GLN A 433 -12.03 10.47 14.09
CA GLN A 433 -11.09 11.12 13.17
C GLN A 433 -9.88 10.20 12.95
N GLU A 434 -9.25 10.31 11.77
CA GLU A 434 -8.00 9.61 11.50
C GLU A 434 -6.92 10.01 12.50
N ASP A 435 -6.02 9.09 12.81
CA ASP A 435 -4.95 9.24 13.80
C ASP A 435 -5.44 9.46 15.27
N THR A 436 -6.71 9.17 15.59
CA THR A 436 -7.22 9.17 16.97
C THR A 436 -7.24 7.77 17.57
N ILE A 437 -6.87 7.65 18.85
CA ILE A 437 -7.01 6.39 19.59
C ILE A 437 -8.36 6.37 20.27
N LEU A 438 -9.17 5.39 19.91
CA LEU A 438 -10.54 5.22 20.42
C LEU A 438 -10.73 3.85 21.05
N LYS A 439 -11.64 3.79 22.01
CA LYS A 439 -12.15 2.56 22.59
C LYS A 439 -13.44 2.16 21.87
N PHE A 440 -13.39 1.02 21.17
CA PHE A 440 -14.50 0.44 20.44
C PHE A 440 -15.08 -0.73 21.24
N TYR A 441 -16.38 -0.72 21.46
CA TYR A 441 -17.12 -1.86 22.00
C TYR A 441 -18.14 -2.35 20.97
N GLY A 442 -18.21 -3.65 20.76
CA GLY A 442 -19.17 -4.21 19.81
C GLY A 442 -19.20 -5.73 19.76
N SER A 443 -20.09 -6.26 18.92
CA SER A 443 -20.11 -7.67 18.59
C SER A 443 -19.08 -7.98 17.51
N VAL A 444 -18.36 -9.10 17.70
CA VAL A 444 -17.34 -9.60 16.79
C VAL A 444 -17.95 -10.66 15.90
N GLU A 445 -17.69 -10.58 14.61
CA GLU A 445 -18.14 -11.55 13.61
C GLU A 445 -17.02 -11.84 12.62
N VAL A 446 -17.05 -13.01 11.99
CA VAL A 446 -16.08 -13.34 10.95
C VAL A 446 -16.27 -12.39 9.75
N ASP A 447 -15.19 -11.80 9.28
CA ASP A 447 -15.18 -11.06 8.03
C ASP A 447 -14.87 -12.01 6.87
N ASP A 448 -15.91 -12.56 6.28
CA ASP A 448 -15.78 -13.49 5.15
C ASP A 448 -15.02 -12.91 3.96
N TYR A 449 -15.17 -11.61 3.71
CA TYR A 449 -14.50 -10.94 2.59
C TYR A 449 -13.00 -10.86 2.84
N ARG A 450 -12.57 -10.30 3.96
CA ARG A 450 -11.13 -10.19 4.32
C ARG A 450 -10.51 -11.57 4.58
N SER A 451 -11.26 -12.49 5.17
CA SER A 451 -10.80 -13.87 5.39
C SER A 451 -10.49 -14.58 4.06
N ARG A 452 -11.32 -14.35 3.04
CA ARG A 452 -11.04 -14.86 1.70
C ARG A 452 -9.84 -14.17 1.06
N GLU A 453 -9.64 -12.87 1.30
CA GLU A 453 -8.50 -12.14 0.76
C GLU A 453 -7.16 -12.56 1.39
N THR A 454 -7.12 -12.74 2.70
CA THR A 454 -5.88 -13.02 3.46
C THR A 454 -5.57 -14.52 3.59
N ASN A 455 -6.52 -15.40 3.25
CA ASN A 455 -6.47 -16.85 3.46
C ASN A 455 -6.28 -17.23 4.94
N SER A 456 -6.73 -16.38 5.86
CA SER A 456 -6.75 -16.56 7.31
C SER A 456 -8.07 -16.01 7.84
N THR A 457 -8.57 -16.56 8.95
CA THR A 457 -9.79 -16.05 9.57
C THR A 457 -9.55 -14.63 10.05
N MET A 458 -10.28 -13.69 9.47
CA MET A 458 -10.28 -12.28 9.87
C MET A 458 -11.62 -11.95 10.53
N TYR A 459 -11.57 -11.03 11.47
CA TYR A 459 -12.76 -10.60 12.21
C TYR A 459 -13.07 -9.14 11.88
N ARG A 460 -14.35 -8.77 12.01
CA ARG A 460 -14.84 -7.40 11.98
C ARG A 460 -15.73 -7.14 13.18
N MET A 461 -15.87 -5.89 13.56
CA MET A 461 -16.69 -5.48 14.69
C MET A 461 -17.93 -4.74 14.21
N ARG A 462 -19.11 -5.18 14.64
CA ARG A 462 -20.29 -4.34 14.61
C ARG A 462 -20.29 -3.46 15.85
N VAL A 463 -19.89 -2.22 15.68
CA VAL A 463 -19.63 -1.28 16.78
C VAL A 463 -20.94 -0.85 17.42
N LYS A 464 -21.00 -0.94 18.75
CA LYS A 464 -22.16 -0.57 19.59
C LYS A 464 -21.88 0.69 20.43
N ASN A 465 -20.61 0.97 20.73
CA ASN A 465 -20.22 2.17 21.46
C ASN A 465 -18.77 2.56 21.11
N ILE A 466 -18.49 3.88 21.18
CA ILE A 466 -17.17 4.46 20.92
C ILE A 466 -16.92 5.56 21.94
N ASN A 467 -15.73 5.52 22.58
CA ASN A 467 -15.28 6.56 23.50
C ASN A 467 -13.84 6.99 23.19
N ALA A 468 -13.53 8.23 23.48
CA ALA A 468 -12.15 8.71 23.41
C ALA A 468 -11.35 8.18 24.62
N VAL A 469 -10.16 7.62 24.35
CA VAL A 469 -9.30 7.05 25.40
C VAL A 469 -8.78 8.14 26.34
N GLU A 470 -8.47 9.34 25.81
CA GLU A 470 -7.98 10.46 26.62
C GLU A 470 -9.00 10.91 27.69
N SER A 471 -10.30 10.87 27.39
CA SER A 471 -11.34 11.22 28.37
C SER A 471 -11.43 10.20 29.50
N ASP A 472 -11.34 8.91 29.17
CA ASP A 472 -11.37 7.83 30.16
C ASP A 472 -10.13 7.86 31.09
N LEU A 473 -8.94 8.23 30.56
CA LEU A 473 -7.71 8.38 31.35
C LEU A 473 -7.75 9.61 32.28
N VAL A 474 -8.37 10.70 31.83
CA VAL A 474 -8.54 11.92 32.66
C VAL A 474 -9.52 11.66 33.79
N ASP A 475 -10.61 10.95 33.53
CA ASP A 475 -11.60 10.61 34.54
C ASP A 475 -11.04 9.61 35.55
N SER A 476 -10.30 8.58 35.14
CA SER A 476 -9.62 7.67 36.05
C SER A 476 -8.56 8.35 36.93
N LYS A 477 -7.82 9.32 36.39
CA LYS A 477 -6.87 10.11 37.19
C LYS A 477 -7.56 11.12 38.14
N LYS A 478 -8.72 11.64 37.77
CA LYS A 478 -9.54 12.47 38.70
C LYS A 478 -10.04 11.65 39.87
N ASP A 479 -10.50 10.43 39.63
CA ASP A 479 -10.95 9.53 40.72
C ASP A 479 -9.81 9.18 41.68
N LEU A 480 -8.59 8.92 41.17
CA LEU A 480 -7.38 8.73 41.97
C LEU A 480 -6.95 9.95 42.75
N LEU A 481 -7.07 11.17 42.15
CA LEU A 481 -6.79 12.43 42.85
C LEU A 481 -7.83 12.74 43.91
N THR A 482 -9.10 12.42 43.69
CA THR A 482 -10.18 12.62 44.66
C THR A 482 -10.00 11.71 45.89
N VAL A 483 -9.56 10.46 45.68
CA VAL A 483 -9.22 9.53 46.79
C VAL A 483 -7.99 9.99 47.57
N SER A 484 -7.01 10.62 46.93
CA SER A 484 -5.79 11.14 47.58
C SER A 484 -6.05 12.40 48.46
N TYR A 485 -7.02 13.23 48.07
CA TYR A 485 -7.34 14.46 48.82
C TYR A 485 -8.18 14.21 50.09
N THR A 486 -8.87 13.08 50.22
CA THR A 486 -9.68 12.75 51.39
C THR A 486 -8.85 12.27 52.59
N HIS A 487 -7.54 12.02 52.44
CA HIS A 487 -6.66 11.56 53.53
C HIS A 487 -5.67 12.61 54.05
N LEU A 488 -5.71 13.86 53.60
CA LEU A 488 -4.87 14.94 54.08
C LEU A 488 -5.72 16.05 54.77
N THR A 489 -6.38 15.73 55.87
CA THR A 489 -6.81 16.74 56.85
C THR A 489 -5.64 17.05 57.76
N LEU A 490 -5.01 18.20 57.51
CA LEU A 490 -4.06 18.79 58.46
C LEU A 490 -4.76 19.14 59.74
N PRO A 491 -4.18 18.88 60.94
CA PRO A 491 -4.74 19.29 62.22
C PRO A 491 -4.63 20.84 62.31
N THR A 492 -5.77 21.49 62.48
CA THR A 492 -5.88 22.87 62.90
C THR A 492 -5.19 23.06 64.24
N LYS A 493 -4.14 23.88 64.29
CA LYS A 493 -3.60 24.41 65.55
C LYS A 493 -4.58 25.39 66.18
N ALA A 494 -4.91 25.12 67.44
CA ALA A 494 -5.50 26.07 68.36
C ALA A 494 -4.50 27.16 68.72
#